data_8e1a183cfadd94dde1d9b3ea7e9f7566
#
_entry.id   8e1a183cfadd94dde1d9b3ea7e9f7566
#
_cell.length_a   1.000
_cell.length_b   1.000
_cell.length_c   1.000
_cell.angle_alpha   90.00
_cell.angle_beta   90.00
_cell.angle_gamma   90.00
#
_symmetry.space_group_name_H-M   'P 1'
#
loop_
_entity.id
_entity.type
_entity.pdbx_description
1 polymer ?
#
loop_
_entity_poly.entity_id
_entity_poly.type
_entity_poly.pdbx_seq_one_letter_code
_entity_poly.pdbx_strand_id
1 'polypeptide(L)'
;MKIIQTADLTLEQKLLLFDLWNLEYPERIAYSEFSEFEVYLKGLMETRHFLLVSKFNQFFGWAFGFVREEENWFGIIVNSKEQGKGFGRLLLKELKKEKSNLNGWVIDHSNDVKRNGELYGSPLDFYLKNGFLVVGNTRLENNVISAVKIKWERE
;
A
#
# COMPACT_ATOMS: atom_id res chain seq x y z
N MET A 1 11.41 -17.26 2.94
CA MET A 1 10.72 -16.01 2.61
C MET A 1 11.68 -15.05 1.95
N LYS A 2 11.24 -14.36 0.92
CA LYS A 2 12.07 -13.41 0.19
C LYS A 2 11.24 -12.21 -0.29
N ILE A 3 11.93 -11.10 -0.58
CA ILE A 3 11.33 -9.92 -1.19
C ILE A 3 11.85 -9.83 -2.62
N ILE A 4 10.92 -9.77 -3.57
CA ILE A 4 11.25 -9.53 -4.98
C ILE A 4 11.12 -8.02 -5.21
N GLN A 5 12.21 -7.39 -5.62
CA GLN A 5 12.23 -5.96 -5.91
C GLN A 5 12.26 -5.76 -7.43
N THR A 6 11.36 -4.94 -7.96
CA THR A 6 11.28 -4.68 -9.38
C THR A 6 10.72 -3.29 -9.68
N ALA A 7 11.16 -2.70 -10.78
CA ALA A 7 10.56 -1.47 -11.31
C ALA A 7 9.40 -1.81 -12.25
N ASP A 8 9.47 -2.97 -12.91
CA ASP A 8 8.47 -3.40 -13.90
C ASP A 8 7.84 -4.71 -13.48
N LEU A 9 6.51 -4.70 -13.37
CA LEU A 9 5.75 -5.89 -12.99
C LEU A 9 5.45 -6.76 -14.21
N THR A 10 5.51 -8.07 -14.04
CA THR A 10 5.01 -9.01 -15.06
C THR A 10 3.48 -9.00 -15.03
N LEU A 11 2.85 -9.53 -16.08
CA LEU A 11 1.40 -9.67 -16.10
C LEU A 11 0.90 -10.53 -14.94
N GLU A 12 1.58 -11.63 -14.64
CA GLU A 12 1.23 -12.53 -13.55
C GLU A 12 1.28 -11.79 -12.20
N GLN A 13 2.32 -11.00 -11.98
CA GLN A 13 2.44 -10.17 -10.77
C GLN A 13 1.31 -9.16 -10.68
N LYS A 14 0.99 -8.46 -11.78
CA LYS A 14 -0.11 -7.48 -11.80
C LYS A 14 -1.44 -8.12 -11.43
N LEU A 15 -1.71 -9.33 -11.91
CA LEU A 15 -2.95 -10.03 -11.59
C LEU A 15 -3.04 -10.37 -10.09
N LEU A 16 -1.93 -10.81 -9.50
CA LEU A 16 -1.85 -11.06 -8.06
C LEU A 16 -2.11 -9.78 -7.25
N LEU A 17 -1.53 -8.67 -7.69
CA LEU A 17 -1.68 -7.38 -6.99
C LEU A 17 -3.09 -6.82 -7.16
N PHE A 18 -3.71 -7.01 -8.31
CA PHE A 18 -5.10 -6.64 -8.54
C PHE A 18 -6.03 -7.36 -7.55
N ASP A 19 -5.85 -8.67 -7.41
CA ASP A 19 -6.64 -9.47 -6.48
C ASP A 19 -6.40 -9.02 -5.03
N LEU A 20 -5.16 -8.77 -4.66
CA LEU A 20 -4.81 -8.30 -3.31
C LEU A 20 -5.46 -6.95 -2.99
N TRP A 21 -5.37 -5.99 -3.92
CA TRP A 21 -5.98 -4.67 -3.77
C TRP A 21 -7.47 -4.80 -3.50
N ASN A 22 -8.16 -5.56 -4.36
CA ASN A 22 -9.61 -5.71 -4.28
C ASN A 22 -10.08 -6.52 -3.07
N LEU A 23 -9.21 -7.39 -2.54
CA LEU A 23 -9.54 -8.19 -1.36
C LEU A 23 -9.33 -7.41 -0.06
N GLU A 24 -8.25 -6.61 0.01
CA GLU A 24 -7.81 -6.02 1.28
C GLU A 24 -8.22 -4.57 1.50
N TYR A 25 -8.43 -3.80 0.44
CA TYR A 25 -8.90 -2.41 0.57
C TYR A 25 -10.42 -2.35 0.67
N PRO A 26 -10.96 -1.20 1.13
CA PRO A 26 -12.41 -1.00 1.10
C PRO A 26 -12.99 -1.21 -0.30
N GLU A 27 -14.17 -1.82 -0.36
CA GLU A 27 -14.84 -2.07 -1.64
C GLU A 27 -15.04 -0.79 -2.46
N ARG A 28 -15.20 0.35 -1.79
CA ARG A 28 -15.40 1.65 -2.45
C ARG A 28 -14.24 2.06 -3.34
N ILE A 29 -13.02 1.57 -3.09
CA ILE A 29 -11.85 1.86 -3.92
C ILE A 29 -11.35 0.65 -4.70
N ALA A 30 -12.13 -0.42 -4.73
CA ALA A 30 -11.80 -1.60 -5.55
C ALA A 30 -11.98 -1.27 -7.03
N TYR A 31 -11.19 -1.94 -7.86
CA TYR A 31 -11.29 -1.82 -9.32
C TYR A 31 -12.22 -2.90 -9.85
N SER A 32 -13.21 -2.52 -10.67
CA SER A 32 -14.11 -3.49 -11.28
C SER A 32 -13.46 -4.25 -12.43
N GLU A 33 -12.51 -3.60 -13.13
CA GLU A 33 -11.82 -4.19 -14.27
C GLU A 33 -10.31 -4.15 -14.08
N PHE A 34 -9.64 -5.22 -14.49
CA PHE A 34 -8.18 -5.28 -14.42
C PHE A 34 -7.52 -4.15 -15.23
N SER A 35 -8.11 -3.78 -16.38
CA SER A 35 -7.59 -2.70 -17.21
C SER A 35 -7.50 -1.36 -16.47
N GLU A 36 -8.45 -1.09 -15.57
CA GLU A 36 -8.45 0.12 -14.75
C GLU A 36 -7.27 0.12 -13.77
N PHE A 37 -6.99 -1.03 -13.18
CA PHE A 37 -5.85 -1.20 -12.28
C PHE A 37 -4.53 -1.01 -13.04
N GLU A 38 -4.43 -1.54 -14.25
CA GLU A 38 -3.25 -1.32 -15.11
C GLU A 38 -3.04 0.16 -15.43
N VAL A 39 -4.11 0.89 -15.71
CA VAL A 39 -4.02 2.35 -15.95
C VAL A 39 -3.47 3.05 -14.72
N TYR A 40 -3.94 2.68 -13.52
CA TYR A 40 -3.41 3.22 -12.27
C TYR A 40 -1.90 2.97 -12.17
N LEU A 41 -1.46 1.72 -12.37
CA LEU A 41 -0.04 1.36 -12.26
C LEU A 41 0.82 2.13 -13.28
N LYS A 42 0.35 2.26 -14.51
CA LYS A 42 1.08 2.98 -15.57
C LYS A 42 1.20 4.47 -15.30
N GLY A 43 0.28 5.02 -14.54
CA GLY A 43 0.32 6.44 -14.15
C GLY A 43 1.32 6.76 -13.06
N LEU A 44 1.86 5.76 -12.37
CA LEU A 44 2.85 5.97 -11.32
C LEU A 44 4.23 6.24 -11.93
N MET A 45 4.92 7.24 -11.40
CA MET A 45 6.23 7.67 -11.91
C MET A 45 7.34 7.15 -11.01
N GLU A 46 8.47 6.75 -11.61
CA GLU A 46 9.67 6.29 -10.91
C GLU A 46 9.35 5.22 -9.87
N THR A 47 8.56 4.23 -10.29
CA THR A 47 8.05 3.20 -9.40
C THR A 47 9.09 2.18 -8.98
N ARG A 48 8.91 1.70 -7.75
CA ARG A 48 9.65 0.58 -7.20
C ARG A 48 8.66 -0.33 -6.46
N HIS A 49 8.65 -1.60 -6.78
CA HIS A 49 7.74 -2.57 -6.17
C HIS A 49 8.52 -3.58 -5.34
N PHE A 50 7.95 -3.97 -4.21
CA PHE A 50 8.50 -5.00 -3.32
C PHE A 50 7.40 -6.02 -3.08
N LEU A 51 7.62 -7.25 -3.54
CA LEU A 51 6.67 -8.34 -3.36
C LEU A 51 7.25 -9.33 -2.35
N LEU A 52 6.52 -9.55 -1.27
CA LEU A 52 6.91 -10.49 -0.22
C LEU A 52 6.31 -11.86 -0.53
N VAL A 53 7.18 -12.84 -0.73
CA VAL A 53 6.76 -14.19 -1.10
C VAL A 53 7.46 -15.23 -0.21
N SER A 54 6.83 -16.39 -0.03
CA SER A 54 7.43 -17.51 0.67
C SER A 54 8.48 -18.18 -0.23
N LYS A 55 9.23 -19.15 0.34
CA LYS A 55 10.16 -19.96 -0.43
C LYS A 55 9.45 -20.83 -1.47
N PHE A 56 8.13 -20.99 -1.38
CA PHE A 56 7.31 -21.73 -2.34
C PHE A 56 6.55 -20.79 -3.28
N ASN A 57 6.97 -19.53 -3.36
CA ASN A 57 6.35 -18.47 -4.18
C ASN A 57 4.91 -18.14 -3.78
N GLN A 58 4.52 -18.45 -2.55
CA GLN A 58 3.24 -18.02 -2.00
C GLN A 58 3.31 -16.52 -1.70
N PHE A 59 2.34 -15.76 -2.16
CA PHE A 59 2.34 -14.30 -2.08
C PHE A 59 1.73 -13.82 -0.75
N PHE A 60 2.46 -12.96 -0.03
CA PHE A 60 2.05 -12.46 1.28
C PHE A 60 1.72 -10.98 1.32
N GLY A 61 2.38 -10.16 0.53
CA GLY A 61 2.16 -8.73 0.58
C GLY A 61 2.94 -7.96 -0.45
N TRP A 62 2.61 -6.68 -0.55
CA TRP A 62 3.16 -5.77 -1.56
C TRP A 62 3.37 -4.39 -0.97
N ALA A 63 4.53 -3.82 -1.23
CA ALA A 63 4.80 -2.41 -1.00
C ALA A 63 5.26 -1.79 -2.31
N PHE A 64 4.91 -0.52 -2.50
CA PHE A 64 5.36 0.19 -3.69
C PHE A 64 5.64 1.65 -3.35
N GLY A 65 6.63 2.21 -4.04
CA GLY A 65 6.99 3.61 -3.93
C GLY A 65 6.95 4.26 -5.30
N PHE A 66 6.63 5.54 -5.35
CA PHE A 66 6.55 6.31 -6.58
C PHE A 66 6.74 7.80 -6.27
N VAL A 67 6.94 8.60 -7.32
CA VAL A 67 7.09 10.05 -7.18
C VAL A 67 5.84 10.72 -7.74
N ARG A 68 5.32 11.68 -6.99
CA ARG A 68 4.19 12.52 -7.40
C ARG A 68 4.42 13.92 -6.85
N GLU A 69 4.30 14.94 -7.71
CA GLU A 69 4.49 16.34 -7.29
C GLU A 69 5.79 16.56 -6.52
N GLU A 70 6.86 15.92 -7.00
CA GLU A 70 8.21 16.02 -6.43
C GLU A 70 8.33 15.42 -5.03
N GLU A 71 7.35 14.66 -4.57
CA GLU A 71 7.38 13.95 -3.29
C GLU A 71 7.44 12.45 -3.50
N ASN A 72 8.05 11.74 -2.53
CA ASN A 72 8.08 10.28 -2.51
C ASN A 72 6.81 9.76 -1.82
N TRP A 73 6.02 8.98 -2.54
CA TRP A 73 4.78 8.38 -2.05
C TRP A 73 4.91 6.86 -1.97
N PHE A 74 4.06 6.25 -1.18
CA PHE A 74 4.08 4.79 -1.03
C PHE A 74 2.72 4.22 -0.71
N GLY A 75 2.61 2.88 -0.86
CA GLY A 75 1.49 2.08 -0.36
C GLY A 75 1.99 0.73 0.10
N ILE A 76 1.30 0.12 1.06
CA ILE A 76 1.59 -1.22 1.56
C ILE A 76 0.28 -1.96 1.74
N ILE A 77 0.21 -3.19 1.23
CA ILE A 77 -0.92 -4.08 1.45
C ILE A 77 -0.38 -5.46 1.83
N VAL A 78 -0.83 -5.98 2.98
CA VAL A 78 -0.49 -7.34 3.42
C VAL A 78 -1.76 -8.18 3.41
N ASN A 79 -1.67 -9.40 2.90
CA ASN A 79 -2.77 -10.34 2.92
C ASN A 79 -3.26 -10.50 4.37
N SER A 80 -4.58 -10.40 4.57
CA SER A 80 -5.17 -10.43 5.92
C SER A 80 -4.84 -11.70 6.69
N LYS A 81 -4.67 -12.83 5.99
CA LYS A 81 -4.27 -14.10 6.60
C LYS A 81 -2.86 -14.07 7.16
N GLU A 82 -2.04 -13.10 6.71
CA GLU A 82 -0.63 -12.98 7.07
C GLU A 82 -0.37 -11.76 7.96
N GLN A 83 -1.40 -11.03 8.37
CA GLN A 83 -1.25 -9.87 9.25
C GLN A 83 -0.89 -10.33 10.68
N GLY A 84 -0.27 -9.43 11.43
CA GLY A 84 0.20 -9.73 12.79
C GLY A 84 1.50 -10.49 12.87
N LYS A 85 2.16 -10.74 11.74
CA LYS A 85 3.44 -11.48 11.66
C LYS A 85 4.65 -10.59 11.40
N GLY A 86 4.47 -9.27 11.38
CA GLY A 86 5.56 -8.31 11.13
C GLY A 86 5.87 -8.06 9.67
N PHE A 87 5.06 -8.53 8.74
CA PHE A 87 5.32 -8.38 7.30
C PHE A 87 5.17 -6.95 6.82
N GLY A 88 4.22 -6.20 7.37
CA GLY A 88 4.07 -4.77 7.05
C GLY A 88 5.33 -3.99 7.43
N ARG A 89 5.88 -4.26 8.60
CA ARG A 89 7.14 -3.63 9.06
C ARG A 89 8.31 -4.01 8.17
N LEU A 90 8.38 -5.27 7.75
CA LEU A 90 9.44 -5.75 6.87
C LEU A 90 9.42 -5.03 5.52
N LEU A 91 8.22 -4.87 4.94
CA LEU A 91 8.04 -4.14 3.68
C LEU A 91 8.35 -2.66 3.84
N LEU A 92 7.90 -2.06 4.94
CA LEU A 92 8.17 -0.65 5.23
C LEU A 92 9.66 -0.39 5.36
N LYS A 93 10.40 -1.31 5.96
CA LYS A 93 11.85 -1.22 6.09
C LYS A 93 12.53 -1.14 4.71
N GLU A 94 12.05 -1.91 3.75
CA GLU A 94 12.60 -1.87 2.38
C GLU A 94 12.35 -0.51 1.72
N LEU A 95 11.13 0.04 1.87
CA LEU A 95 10.83 1.38 1.36
C LEU A 95 11.76 2.44 1.99
N LYS A 96 11.98 2.34 3.28
CA LYS A 96 12.83 3.28 4.03
C LYS A 96 14.31 3.22 3.63
N LYS A 97 14.78 2.08 3.12
CA LYS A 97 16.14 1.95 2.61
C LYS A 97 16.34 2.76 1.33
N GLU A 98 15.31 2.85 0.50
CA GLU A 98 15.39 3.48 -0.81
C GLU A 98 15.25 5.00 -0.76
N LYS A 99 14.59 5.54 0.25
CA LYS A 99 14.23 6.96 0.30
C LYS A 99 14.49 7.57 1.67
N SER A 100 14.81 8.87 1.69
CA SER A 100 15.01 9.61 2.95
C SER A 100 13.70 10.12 3.55
N ASN A 101 12.63 10.09 2.78
CA ASN A 101 11.29 10.47 3.25
C ASN A 101 10.23 9.68 2.50
N LEU A 102 9.06 9.54 3.11
CA LEU A 102 7.92 8.85 2.52
C LEU A 102 6.66 9.59 2.90
N ASN A 103 5.73 9.70 1.95
CA ASN A 103 4.40 10.26 2.15
C ASN A 103 3.36 9.23 1.76
N GLY A 104 2.26 9.17 2.49
CA GLY A 104 1.19 8.23 2.18
C GLY A 104 -0.18 8.79 2.54
N TRP A 105 -1.21 8.24 1.90
CA TRP A 105 -2.59 8.46 2.29
C TRP A 105 -3.05 7.30 3.13
N VAL A 106 -3.63 7.59 4.29
CA VAL A 106 -4.10 6.57 5.22
C VAL A 106 -5.54 6.88 5.60
N ILE A 107 -6.42 5.89 5.40
CA ILE A 107 -7.79 5.98 5.87
C ILE A 107 -7.75 5.97 7.40
N ASP A 108 -8.26 7.03 8.03
CA ASP A 108 -8.14 7.25 9.48
C ASP A 108 -9.41 6.90 10.27
N HIS A 109 -10.27 6.07 9.68
CA HIS A 109 -11.47 5.55 10.34
C HIS A 109 -11.66 4.08 9.95
N SER A 110 -12.54 3.39 10.66
CA SER A 110 -12.85 1.97 10.40
C SER A 110 -14.32 1.78 10.05
N ASN A 111 -14.86 2.70 9.22
CA ASN A 111 -16.28 2.71 8.83
C ASN A 111 -16.53 2.05 7.47
N ASP A 112 -15.47 1.79 6.69
CA ASP A 112 -15.60 1.17 5.38
C ASP A 112 -15.58 -0.36 5.50
N VAL A 113 -16.18 -1.02 4.52
CA VAL A 113 -16.19 -2.48 4.45
C VAL A 113 -15.39 -2.96 3.25
N LYS A 114 -14.74 -4.10 3.41
CA LYS A 114 -14.09 -4.82 2.33
C LYS A 114 -15.14 -5.56 1.50
N ARG A 115 -14.72 -6.05 0.34
CA ARG A 115 -15.59 -6.83 -0.56
C ARG A 115 -16.23 -8.04 0.12
N ASN A 116 -15.53 -8.66 1.08
CA ASN A 116 -16.05 -9.82 1.83
C ASN A 116 -16.99 -9.45 2.97
N GLY A 117 -17.30 -8.16 3.17
CA GLY A 117 -18.18 -7.68 4.22
C GLY A 117 -17.51 -7.39 5.55
N GLU A 118 -16.24 -7.73 5.72
CA GLU A 118 -15.48 -7.40 6.93
C GLU A 118 -15.15 -5.91 6.97
N LEU A 119 -15.06 -5.34 8.17
CA LEU A 119 -14.65 -3.95 8.32
C LEU A 119 -13.17 -3.79 7.92
N TYR A 120 -12.89 -2.69 7.22
CA TYR A 120 -11.51 -2.30 6.95
C TYR A 120 -10.96 -1.57 8.17
N GLY A 121 -10.00 -2.18 8.86
CA GLY A 121 -9.35 -1.55 10.01
C GLY A 121 -8.36 -0.49 9.55
N SER A 122 -8.46 0.72 10.11
CA SER A 122 -7.51 1.79 9.79
C SER A 122 -6.10 1.37 10.17
N PRO A 123 -5.11 1.52 9.28
CA PRO A 123 -3.72 1.19 9.60
C PRO A 123 -2.95 2.34 10.25
N LEU A 124 -3.63 3.41 10.65
CA LEU A 124 -2.96 4.62 11.14
C LEU A 124 -2.04 4.32 12.34
N ASP A 125 -2.51 3.54 13.31
CA ASP A 125 -1.70 3.21 14.50
C ASP A 125 -0.41 2.49 14.14
N PHE A 126 -0.44 1.60 13.14
CA PHE A 126 0.75 0.93 12.64
C PHE A 126 1.78 1.94 12.15
N TYR A 127 1.36 2.92 11.37
CA TYR A 127 2.27 3.93 10.83
C TYR A 127 2.80 4.86 11.92
N LEU A 128 1.96 5.27 12.87
CA LEU A 128 2.40 6.11 13.99
C LEU A 128 3.47 5.40 14.82
N LYS A 129 3.31 4.09 15.05
CA LYS A 129 4.30 3.28 15.77
C LYS A 129 5.61 3.11 14.98
N ASN A 130 5.59 3.34 13.69
CA ASN A 130 6.75 3.19 12.81
C ASN A 130 7.36 4.51 12.38
N GLY A 131 7.12 5.58 13.14
CA GLY A 131 7.81 6.86 12.96
C GLY A 131 7.14 7.85 12.05
N PHE A 132 5.91 7.59 11.62
CA PHE A 132 5.16 8.53 10.81
C PHE A 132 4.42 9.55 11.66
N LEU A 133 4.22 10.73 11.10
CA LEU A 133 3.41 11.79 11.68
C LEU A 133 2.25 12.11 10.73
N VAL A 134 1.12 12.50 11.31
CA VAL A 134 -0.01 13.01 10.53
C VAL A 134 0.32 14.44 10.11
N VAL A 135 0.17 14.72 8.80
CA VAL A 135 0.32 16.08 8.29
C VAL A 135 -1.01 16.78 8.51
N GLY A 136 -1.04 17.71 9.46
CA GLY A 136 -2.26 18.39 9.86
C GLY A 136 -2.94 19.11 8.69
N ASN A 137 -4.27 19.07 8.66
CA ASN A 137 -5.11 19.73 7.66
C ASN A 137 -4.95 19.26 6.21
N THR A 138 -4.17 18.20 5.97
CA THR A 138 -4.02 17.66 4.62
C THR A 138 -4.81 16.37 4.51
N ARG A 139 -5.95 16.45 3.82
CA ARG A 139 -6.87 15.33 3.67
C ARG A 139 -7.16 15.05 2.21
N LEU A 140 -7.43 13.79 1.92
CA LEU A 140 -7.99 13.34 0.65
C LEU A 140 -9.45 12.94 0.93
N GLU A 141 -10.38 13.78 0.49
CA GLU A 141 -11.82 13.58 0.69
C GLU A 141 -12.53 13.58 -0.65
N ASN A 142 -13.23 12.51 -0.94
CA ASN A 142 -14.11 12.44 -2.10
C ASN A 142 -15.19 11.37 -1.87
N ASN A 143 -15.93 10.98 -2.90
CA ASN A 143 -17.04 10.04 -2.78
C ASN A 143 -16.62 8.61 -2.41
N VAL A 144 -15.34 8.26 -2.55
CA VAL A 144 -14.87 6.89 -2.36
C VAL A 144 -13.84 6.75 -1.25
N ILE A 145 -13.20 7.85 -0.80
CA ILE A 145 -12.16 7.76 0.21
C ILE A 145 -12.16 8.99 1.12
N SER A 146 -11.88 8.75 2.40
CA SER A 146 -11.60 9.77 3.40
C SER A 146 -10.30 9.37 4.09
N ALA A 147 -9.25 10.16 3.90
CA ALA A 147 -7.92 9.80 4.36
C ALA A 147 -7.12 11.02 4.81
N VAL A 148 -6.12 10.77 5.66
CA VAL A 148 -5.14 11.78 6.08
C VAL A 148 -3.81 11.52 5.39
N LYS A 149 -3.02 12.58 5.22
CA LYS A 149 -1.64 12.46 4.76
C LYS A 149 -0.75 12.14 5.96
N ILE A 150 0.12 11.16 5.80
CA ILE A 150 1.16 10.84 6.78
C ILE A 150 2.53 11.03 6.14
N LYS A 151 3.52 11.31 6.97
CA LYS A 151 4.88 11.57 6.51
C LYS A 151 5.90 10.96 7.46
N TRP A 152 6.94 10.38 6.88
CA TRP A 152 8.12 9.92 7.60
C TRP A 152 9.36 10.57 6.98
N GLU A 153 10.30 10.98 7.81
CA GLU A 153 11.60 11.50 7.40
C GLU A 153 12.70 10.76 8.15
N ARG A 154 13.79 10.43 7.45
CA ARG A 154 14.97 9.83 8.05
C ARG A 154 15.65 10.87 8.94
N GLU A 155 16.02 10.44 10.12
CA GLU A 155 16.78 11.29 11.04
C GLU A 155 18.23 11.46 10.62
#